data_7161dc07401f45693f286f39dab3da17
#
_entry.id   7161dc07401f45693f286f39dab3da17
#
_cell.length_a   1.000
_cell.length_b   1.000
_cell.length_c   1.000
_cell.angle_alpha   90.00
_cell.angle_beta   90.00
_cell.angle_gamma   90.00
#
_symmetry.space_group_name_H-M   'P 1'
#
loop_
_entity.id
_entity.type
_entity.pdbx_description
1 polymer ?
#
loop_
_entity_poly.entity_id
_entity_poly.type
_entity_poly.pdbx_seq_one_letter_code
_entity_poly.pdbx_strand_id
1 'polypeptide(L)' 'MSDTEQKVTIDGTEYLLSSLSDEAKTQITNLRFVDSEIVRLKAQLAIASTAKLAYQAALKGAIPKDVH' A
#
# COMPACT_ATOMS: atom_id res chain seq x y z
N MET A 1 -26.28 -20.31 10.76
CA MET A 1 -25.54 -20.51 11.43
C MET A 1 -24.35 -20.05 11.20
N SER A 2 -23.88 -19.62 11.61
CA SER A 2 -22.91 -18.95 11.39
C SER A 2 -21.78 -19.39 11.92
N ASP A 3 -21.40 -20.28 11.56
CA ASP A 3 -20.29 -20.66 12.04
C ASP A 3 -19.20 -20.06 11.39
N THR A 4 -19.32 -19.06 10.73
CA THR A 4 -18.26 -18.51 10.07
C THR A 4 -17.62 -17.59 11.00
N GLU A 5 -16.98 -17.99 12.02
CA GLU A 5 -16.22 -17.10 12.83
C GLU A 5 -15.04 -16.62 12.05
N GLN A 6 -14.83 -15.37 12.04
CA GLN A 6 -13.69 -14.79 11.32
C GLN A 6 -12.42 -15.01 12.11
N LYS A 7 -11.35 -15.28 11.39
CA LYS A 7 -10.05 -15.49 11.98
C LYS A 7 -9.08 -14.45 11.43
N VAL A 8 -8.07 -14.12 12.20
CA VAL A 8 -7.06 -13.19 11.77
C VAL A 8 -5.71 -13.75 12.19
N THR A 9 -4.74 -13.60 11.33
CA THR A 9 -3.39 -14.09 11.60
C THR A 9 -2.51 -12.93 12.02
N ILE A 10 -1.93 -13.02 13.18
CA ILE A 10 -1.05 -11.99 13.72
C ILE A 10 0.27 -12.67 14.05
N ASP A 11 1.34 -12.19 13.43
CA ASP A 11 2.68 -12.74 13.64
C ASP A 11 2.70 -14.25 13.48
N GLY A 12 2.01 -14.75 12.48
CA GLY A 12 2.02 -16.18 12.18
C GLY A 12 1.07 -17.02 13.02
N THR A 13 0.37 -16.41 13.98
CA THR A 13 -0.57 -17.14 14.80
C THR A 13 -1.98 -16.75 14.45
N GLU A 14 -2.85 -17.73 14.31
CA GLU A 14 -4.22 -17.46 13.94
C GLU A 14 -5.07 -17.31 15.18
N TYR A 15 -5.88 -16.28 15.23
CA TYR A 15 -6.77 -16.04 16.36
C TYR A 15 -8.20 -15.89 15.85
N LEU A 16 -9.15 -16.29 16.66
CA LEU A 16 -10.54 -16.02 16.33
C LEU A 16 -10.80 -14.56 16.67
N LEU A 17 -11.42 -13.86 15.77
CA LEU A 17 -11.70 -12.44 15.98
C LEU A 17 -12.49 -12.23 17.25
N SER A 18 -13.42 -13.15 17.55
CA SER A 18 -14.25 -13.02 18.74
C SER A 18 -13.46 -13.18 20.02
N SER A 19 -12.27 -13.75 19.98
CA SER A 19 -11.48 -13.93 21.18
C SER A 19 -10.59 -12.74 21.48
N LEU A 20 -10.59 -11.74 20.63
CA LEU A 20 -9.72 -10.59 20.82
C LEU A 20 -10.42 -9.49 21.59
N SER A 21 -9.67 -8.69 22.33
CA SER A 21 -10.23 -7.57 23.05
C SER A 21 -10.70 -6.51 22.07
N ASP A 22 -11.51 -5.59 22.54
CA ASP A 22 -11.99 -4.50 21.71
C ASP A 22 -10.81 -3.64 21.24
N GLU A 23 -9.82 -3.46 22.10
CA GLU A 23 -8.66 -2.69 21.72
C GLU A 23 -7.90 -3.38 20.61
N ALA A 24 -7.73 -4.70 20.69
CA ALA A 24 -7.05 -5.44 19.64
C ALA A 24 -7.82 -5.34 18.32
N LYS A 25 -9.15 -5.42 18.38
CA LYS A 25 -9.96 -5.30 17.17
C LYS A 25 -9.82 -3.93 16.55
N THR A 26 -9.73 -2.89 17.37
CA THR A 26 -9.54 -1.53 16.88
C THR A 26 -8.20 -1.41 16.16
N GLN A 27 -7.16 -2.00 16.73
CA GLN A 27 -5.84 -1.92 16.10
C GLN A 27 -5.81 -2.70 14.78
N ILE A 28 -6.52 -3.82 14.70
CA ILE A 28 -6.60 -4.56 13.45
C ILE A 28 -7.29 -3.72 12.38
N THR A 29 -8.36 -3.03 12.75
CA THR A 29 -9.05 -2.15 11.81
C THR A 29 -8.12 -1.03 11.34
N ASN A 30 -7.36 -0.45 12.26
CA ASN A 30 -6.42 0.60 11.92
C ASN A 30 -5.32 0.10 11.00
N LEU A 31 -4.82 -1.10 11.27
CA LEU A 31 -3.79 -1.68 10.41
C LEU A 31 -4.30 -1.94 9.01
N ARG A 32 -5.51 -2.46 8.89
CA ARG A 32 -6.11 -2.70 7.58
C ARG A 32 -6.26 -1.41 6.79
N PHE A 33 -6.66 -0.34 7.49
CA PHE A 33 -6.81 0.95 6.82
C PHE A 33 -5.46 1.45 6.34
N VAL A 34 -4.44 1.39 7.20
CA VAL A 34 -3.12 1.87 6.84
C VAL A 34 -2.51 1.03 5.72
N ASP A 35 -2.71 -0.29 5.76
CA ASP A 35 -2.21 -1.15 4.70
C ASP A 35 -2.85 -0.80 3.36
N SER A 36 -4.14 -0.49 3.37
CA SER A 36 -4.81 -0.05 2.16
C SER A 36 -4.23 1.27 1.66
N GLU A 37 -3.92 2.18 2.58
CA GLU A 37 -3.32 3.46 2.22
C GLU A 37 -1.93 3.25 1.61
N ILE A 38 -1.16 2.33 2.15
CA ILE A 38 0.17 2.04 1.64
C ILE A 38 0.08 1.52 0.20
N VAL A 39 -0.86 0.61 -0.06
CA VAL A 39 -1.05 0.09 -1.41
C VAL A 39 -1.40 1.22 -2.37
N ARG A 40 -2.29 2.12 -1.95
CA ARG A 40 -2.71 3.23 -2.79
C ARG A 40 -1.54 4.18 -3.06
N LEU A 41 -0.75 4.47 -2.03
CA LEU A 41 0.38 5.36 -2.18
C LEU A 41 1.48 4.74 -3.04
N LYS A 42 1.67 3.43 -2.95
CA LYS A 42 2.63 2.75 -3.81
C LYS A 42 2.20 2.82 -5.28
N ALA A 43 0.89 2.70 -5.52
CA ALA A 43 0.38 2.81 -6.88
C ALA A 43 0.60 4.23 -7.40
N GLN A 44 0.35 5.24 -6.57
CA GLN A 44 0.58 6.61 -6.98
C GLN A 44 2.06 6.88 -7.23
N LEU A 45 2.93 6.31 -6.40
CA LEU A 45 4.36 6.45 -6.60
C LEU A 45 4.80 5.83 -7.93
N ALA A 46 4.25 4.67 -8.27
CA ALA A 46 4.58 4.01 -9.53
C ALA A 46 4.17 4.89 -10.71
N ILE A 47 2.99 5.49 -10.64
CA ILE A 47 2.51 6.37 -11.70
C ILE A 47 3.43 7.59 -11.83
N ALA A 48 3.78 8.19 -10.70
CA ALA A 48 4.65 9.37 -10.70
C ALA A 48 6.04 9.02 -11.22
N SER A 49 6.55 7.84 -10.87
CA SER A 49 7.87 7.41 -11.32
C SER A 49 7.88 7.20 -12.83
N THR A 50 6.82 6.63 -13.36
CA THR A 50 6.68 6.45 -14.81
C THR A 50 6.64 7.80 -15.51
N ALA A 51 5.88 8.75 -14.96
CA ALA A 51 5.80 10.08 -15.54
C ALA A 51 7.16 10.76 -15.50
N LYS A 52 7.92 10.57 -14.42
CA LYS A 52 9.25 11.16 -14.31
C LYS A 52 10.16 10.64 -15.42
N LEU A 53 10.13 9.35 -15.67
CA LEU A 53 10.96 8.78 -16.74
C LEU A 53 10.57 9.33 -18.10
N ALA A 54 9.28 9.48 -18.34
CA ALA A 54 8.80 10.02 -19.61
C ALA A 54 9.25 11.46 -19.78
N TYR A 55 9.16 12.26 -18.71
CA TYR A 55 9.57 13.65 -18.78
C TYR A 55 11.07 13.78 -18.94
N GLN A 56 11.83 12.90 -18.30
CA GLN A 56 13.29 12.91 -18.47
C GLN A 56 13.66 12.59 -19.91
N ALA A 57 12.98 11.63 -20.51
CA ALA A 57 13.25 11.30 -21.91
C ALA A 57 12.88 12.47 -22.83
N ALA A 58 11.75 13.13 -22.55
CA ALA A 58 11.36 14.27 -23.35
C ALA A 58 12.36 15.42 -23.21
N LEU A 59 12.87 15.62 -21.99
CA LEU A 59 13.85 16.66 -21.75
C LEU A 59 15.13 16.39 -22.54
N LYS A 60 15.60 15.14 -22.49
CA LYS A 60 16.79 14.79 -23.23
C LYS A 60 16.65 15.07 -24.72
N GLY A 61 15.47 14.79 -25.26
CA GLY A 61 15.24 15.06 -26.68
C GLY A 61 15.15 16.52 -27.01
N ALA A 62 14.87 17.36 -25.99
CA ALA A 62 14.74 18.79 -26.23
C ALA A 62 16.00 19.59 -25.96
N ILE A 63 17.00 18.97 -25.34
CA ILE A 63 18.25 19.67 -25.04
C ILE A 63 19.13 19.64 -26.28
N PRO A 64 19.73 20.80 -26.64
CA PRO A 64 20.60 20.83 -27.80
C PRO A 64 21.78 19.91 -27.63
N LYS A 65 22.16 19.21 -28.70
CA LYS A 65 23.17 18.21 -28.58
C LYS A 65 24.59 18.74 -28.73
N ASP A 66 24.77 19.92 -29.29
CA ASP A 66 26.12 20.40 -29.41
C ASP A 66 26.27 21.50 -28.44
N VAL A 67 26.19 21.25 -27.19
CA VAL A 67 26.45 22.24 -26.19
C VAL A 67 27.91 22.21 -25.90
N HIS A 68 28.55 23.30 -25.88
CA HIS A 68 29.97 23.41 -25.62
C HIS A 68 30.24 24.20 -24.36
#